data_ce17e7663de39e7356240834cd59465b
#
_entry.id   ce17e7663de39e7356240834cd59465b
#
_cell.length_a   1.000
_cell.length_b   1.000
_cell.length_c   1.000
_cell.angle_alpha   90.00
_cell.angle_beta   90.00
_cell.angle_gamma   90.00
#
_symmetry.space_group_name_H-M   'P 1'
#
loop_
_entity.id
_entity.type
_entity.pdbx_description
1 polymer ?
#
loop_
_entity_poly.entity_id
_entity_poly.type
_entity_poly.pdbx_seq_one_letter_code
_entity_poly.pdbx_strand_id
1 'polypeptide(L)'
;MISLPYNPSSKDSIISYAKKLIGKNLKEFCPKDISNGKNKGGFGQFLEKYYFLYEPNSLEEPDFSLAKLELKSSPLKELKNLKFVSKERLVLNIINYMDIVNQDFEFSSFYKKNKNLLLVFYIHKVDETVFDYKIKIVDEWNFPSLDLELIKQDFLRIKEKILNGKAHELSEADTLYLGACTKGSKGGNKREQPNSNIKAKQRAFSLKQGYVNHIIASLSGNKEKYGKVIDNLEVLKKKTFEEVILDKFKAYYGKTVSQIINDLNIELNSKAKNFYANLTKAILNIKQDCEIEEFKKADIEVRTVRLKNNNLPKEDISFKAFKYEDIMRQNWNSSEFKEILEKKFLFIFFKYYGDELKLEKVKFWN
;
A
#
# COMPACT_ATOMS: atom_id res chain seq x y z
N MET A 1 -28.46 -30.54 2.24
CA MET A 1 -27.44 -29.50 2.52
C MET A 1 -26.07 -30.12 2.24
N ILE A 2 -25.26 -29.46 1.43
CA ILE A 2 -23.86 -29.90 1.17
C ILE A 2 -23.13 -29.71 2.51
N SER A 3 -22.53 -30.79 3.03
CA SER A 3 -21.68 -30.70 4.24
C SER A 3 -20.41 -29.92 3.86
N LEU A 4 -20.19 -28.76 4.48
CA LEU A 4 -18.97 -27.98 4.27
C LEU A 4 -17.77 -28.73 4.86
N PRO A 5 -16.60 -28.69 4.20
CA PRO A 5 -15.38 -29.32 4.68
C PRO A 5 -14.70 -28.55 5.85
N TYR A 6 -15.33 -27.52 6.36
CA TYR A 6 -14.90 -26.67 7.47
C TYR A 6 -16.11 -26.19 8.28
N ASN A 7 -15.89 -25.77 9.53
CA ASN A 7 -16.93 -25.12 10.34
C ASN A 7 -16.99 -23.62 9.98
N PRO A 8 -18.09 -23.11 9.38
CA PRO A 8 -18.22 -21.75 8.93
C PRO A 8 -18.25 -20.71 10.07
N SER A 9 -18.49 -21.13 11.32
CA SER A 9 -18.47 -20.27 12.51
C SER A 9 -17.11 -20.23 13.21
N SER A 10 -16.16 -21.08 12.79
CA SER A 10 -14.83 -21.17 13.39
C SER A 10 -13.77 -20.63 12.46
N LYS A 11 -13.15 -19.51 12.85
CA LYS A 11 -12.03 -18.91 12.10
C LYS A 11 -10.89 -19.91 11.93
N ASP A 12 -10.50 -20.61 13.00
CA ASP A 12 -9.40 -21.59 12.96
C ASP A 12 -9.69 -22.75 12.01
N SER A 13 -10.95 -23.22 11.96
CA SER A 13 -11.36 -24.25 11.04
C SER A 13 -11.24 -23.80 9.59
N ILE A 14 -11.69 -22.58 9.28
CA ILE A 14 -11.61 -22.00 7.94
C ILE A 14 -10.15 -21.82 7.53
N ILE A 15 -9.29 -21.25 8.39
CA ILE A 15 -7.88 -21.04 8.12
C ILE A 15 -7.13 -22.36 7.91
N SER A 16 -7.39 -23.34 8.79
CA SER A 16 -6.78 -24.69 8.68
C SER A 16 -7.18 -25.36 7.36
N TYR A 17 -8.42 -25.22 6.94
CA TYR A 17 -8.88 -25.71 5.65
C TYR A 17 -8.22 -24.94 4.50
N ALA A 18 -8.16 -23.62 4.55
CA ALA A 18 -7.53 -22.78 3.55
C ALA A 18 -6.04 -23.08 3.36
N LYS A 19 -5.30 -23.39 4.43
CA LYS A 19 -3.87 -23.75 4.35
C LYS A 19 -3.58 -25.00 3.53
N LYS A 20 -4.56 -25.87 3.31
CA LYS A 20 -4.46 -27.01 2.40
C LYS A 20 -4.37 -26.61 0.92
N LEU A 21 -4.61 -25.34 0.59
CA LEU A 21 -4.42 -24.78 -0.75
C LEU A 21 -2.94 -24.58 -1.11
N ILE A 22 -2.04 -24.50 -0.14
CA ILE A 22 -0.62 -24.22 -0.40
C ILE A 22 -0.04 -25.30 -1.33
N GLY A 23 0.58 -24.86 -2.43
CA GLY A 23 1.15 -25.70 -3.48
C GLY A 23 0.17 -26.12 -4.56
N LYS A 24 -1.13 -25.97 -4.34
CA LYS A 24 -2.17 -26.31 -5.31
C LYS A 24 -2.40 -25.20 -6.33
N ASN A 25 -3.11 -25.56 -7.41
CA ASN A 25 -3.66 -24.63 -8.39
C ASN A 25 -5.18 -24.87 -8.57
N LEU A 26 -5.85 -23.99 -9.32
CA LEU A 26 -7.29 -24.09 -9.50
C LEU A 26 -7.73 -25.36 -10.24
N LYS A 27 -6.89 -25.95 -11.11
CA LYS A 27 -7.23 -27.20 -11.86
C LYS A 27 -7.50 -28.39 -10.95
N GLU A 28 -6.96 -28.37 -9.73
CA GLU A 28 -7.10 -29.51 -8.80
C GLU A 28 -8.49 -29.61 -8.15
N PHE A 29 -9.27 -28.51 -8.19
CA PHE A 29 -10.61 -28.51 -7.58
C PHE A 29 -11.70 -27.83 -8.42
N CYS A 30 -11.34 -27.14 -9.53
CA CYS A 30 -12.33 -26.62 -10.47
C CYS A 30 -12.73 -27.67 -11.50
N PRO A 31 -14.00 -27.70 -11.95
CA PRO A 31 -14.45 -28.57 -13.04
C PRO A 31 -13.66 -28.36 -14.33
N LYS A 32 -13.37 -29.45 -15.05
CA LYS A 32 -12.53 -29.44 -16.27
C LYS A 32 -13.11 -28.59 -17.41
N ASP A 33 -14.42 -28.58 -17.55
CA ASP A 33 -15.14 -27.77 -18.54
C ASP A 33 -14.94 -26.27 -18.34
N ILE A 34 -14.80 -25.83 -17.08
CA ILE A 34 -14.55 -24.44 -16.72
C ILE A 34 -13.08 -24.06 -16.95
N SER A 35 -12.14 -24.97 -16.65
CA SER A 35 -10.71 -24.71 -16.82
C SER A 35 -10.29 -24.56 -18.30
N ASN A 36 -11.06 -25.09 -19.24
CA ASN A 36 -10.81 -25.04 -20.68
C ASN A 36 -11.55 -23.87 -21.38
N GLY A 37 -12.45 -23.16 -20.69
CA GLY A 37 -13.26 -22.06 -21.26
C GLY A 37 -12.59 -20.68 -21.09
N LYS A 38 -13.03 -19.70 -21.92
CA LYS A 38 -12.69 -18.28 -21.76
C LYS A 38 -13.53 -17.67 -20.61
N ASN A 39 -13.46 -18.26 -19.42
CA ASN A 39 -14.21 -17.77 -18.27
C ASN A 39 -13.63 -16.46 -17.75
N LYS A 40 -14.48 -15.45 -17.61
CA LYS A 40 -14.11 -14.11 -17.13
C LYS A 40 -14.08 -14.00 -15.60
N GLY A 41 -14.19 -15.10 -14.87
CA GLY A 41 -14.11 -15.10 -13.40
C GLY A 41 -12.68 -14.83 -12.92
N GLY A 42 -12.55 -14.02 -11.88
CA GLY A 42 -11.27 -13.80 -11.22
C GLY A 42 -10.86 -14.99 -10.33
N PHE A 43 -9.56 -15.12 -10.03
CA PHE A 43 -9.01 -16.19 -9.18
C PHE A 43 -9.80 -16.34 -7.86
N GLY A 44 -10.16 -15.22 -7.21
CA GLY A 44 -10.94 -15.23 -5.97
C GLY A 44 -12.29 -15.89 -6.11
N GLN A 45 -13.07 -15.56 -7.16
CA GLN A 45 -14.39 -16.14 -7.42
C GLN A 45 -14.33 -17.67 -7.58
N PHE A 46 -13.26 -18.19 -8.21
CA PHE A 46 -13.09 -19.64 -8.32
C PHE A 46 -12.80 -20.28 -6.96
N LEU A 47 -12.01 -19.63 -6.09
CA LEU A 47 -11.80 -20.08 -4.71
C LEU A 47 -13.12 -20.12 -3.93
N GLU A 48 -13.89 -19.05 -3.97
CA GLU A 48 -15.18 -18.90 -3.28
C GLU A 48 -16.11 -20.05 -3.69
N LYS A 49 -16.31 -20.22 -4.99
CA LYS A 49 -17.29 -21.17 -5.52
C LYS A 49 -16.88 -22.62 -5.41
N TYR A 50 -15.65 -22.97 -5.80
CA TYR A 50 -15.24 -24.37 -5.99
C TYR A 50 -14.40 -24.94 -4.85
N TYR A 51 -13.77 -24.10 -4.05
CA TYR A 51 -13.02 -24.56 -2.89
C TYR A 51 -13.78 -24.37 -1.59
N PHE A 52 -14.24 -23.14 -1.36
CA PHE A 52 -14.98 -22.81 -0.13
C PHE A 52 -16.50 -23.09 -0.24
N LEU A 53 -17.00 -23.40 -1.43
CA LEU A 53 -18.37 -23.88 -1.69
C LEU A 53 -19.45 -22.86 -1.30
N TYR A 54 -19.20 -21.56 -1.53
CA TYR A 54 -20.23 -20.53 -1.44
C TYR A 54 -20.28 -19.68 -2.73
N GLU A 55 -21.45 -19.14 -3.04
CA GLU A 55 -21.62 -18.33 -4.25
C GLU A 55 -21.04 -16.92 -4.03
N PRO A 56 -20.18 -16.46 -4.96
CA PRO A 56 -19.65 -15.10 -4.92
C PRO A 56 -20.75 -14.06 -4.87
N ASN A 57 -20.62 -13.09 -4.00
CA ASN A 57 -21.59 -12.02 -3.83
C ASN A 57 -20.90 -10.64 -3.68
N SER A 58 -21.72 -9.58 -3.64
CA SER A 58 -21.25 -8.20 -3.47
C SER A 58 -21.73 -7.56 -2.16
N LEU A 59 -22.06 -8.37 -1.17
CA LEU A 59 -22.51 -7.89 0.13
C LEU A 59 -21.42 -7.11 0.86
N GLU A 60 -21.82 -6.18 1.71
CA GLU A 60 -20.90 -5.38 2.53
C GLU A 60 -20.40 -6.14 3.77
N GLU A 61 -20.82 -7.39 3.93
CA GLU A 61 -20.41 -8.32 5.00
C GLU A 61 -19.19 -9.12 4.57
N PRO A 62 -18.36 -9.61 5.51
CA PRO A 62 -17.26 -10.53 5.20
C PRO A 62 -17.77 -11.83 4.58
N ASP A 63 -16.98 -12.45 3.71
CA ASP A 63 -17.32 -13.70 3.01
C ASP A 63 -17.69 -14.83 3.96
N PHE A 64 -16.98 -14.95 5.09
CA PHE A 64 -17.32 -15.82 6.19
C PHE A 64 -17.94 -15.01 7.32
N SER A 65 -19.19 -14.59 7.16
CA SER A 65 -19.88 -13.64 8.04
C SER A 65 -19.91 -14.08 9.51
N LEU A 66 -20.18 -15.37 9.78
CA LEU A 66 -20.20 -15.95 11.14
C LEU A 66 -18.82 -15.91 11.82
N ALA A 67 -17.76 -16.10 11.05
CA ALA A 67 -16.39 -16.03 11.55
C ALA A 67 -15.79 -14.62 11.46
N LYS A 68 -16.49 -13.66 10.87
CA LYS A 68 -16.05 -12.28 10.61
C LYS A 68 -14.70 -12.23 9.86
N LEU A 69 -14.54 -13.05 8.81
CA LEU A 69 -13.33 -13.24 8.06
C LEU A 69 -13.59 -13.00 6.56
N GLU A 70 -12.83 -12.12 5.94
CA GLU A 70 -12.95 -11.79 4.51
C GLU A 70 -11.87 -12.49 3.71
N LEU A 71 -12.24 -13.18 2.63
CA LEU A 71 -11.30 -13.81 1.71
C LEU A 71 -10.76 -12.78 0.71
N LYS A 72 -9.44 -12.71 0.58
CA LYS A 72 -8.77 -11.93 -0.47
C LYS A 72 -7.70 -12.75 -1.13
N SER A 73 -7.68 -12.73 -2.46
CA SER A 73 -6.60 -13.33 -3.24
C SER A 73 -5.82 -12.27 -4.00
N SER A 74 -4.50 -12.45 -4.11
CA SER A 74 -3.63 -11.49 -4.80
C SER A 74 -2.46 -12.17 -5.48
N PRO A 75 -2.05 -11.70 -6.68
CA PRO A 75 -0.93 -12.26 -7.41
C PRO A 75 0.42 -11.84 -6.83
N LEU A 76 1.34 -12.79 -6.78
CA LEU A 76 2.76 -12.59 -6.49
C LEU A 76 3.56 -12.49 -7.78
N LYS A 77 4.62 -11.68 -7.72
CA LYS A 77 5.71 -11.66 -8.68
C LYS A 77 6.96 -12.24 -8.02
N GLU A 78 7.59 -13.21 -8.66
CA GLU A 78 8.88 -13.74 -8.25
C GLU A 78 10.00 -12.86 -8.78
N LEU A 79 10.92 -12.46 -7.89
CA LEU A 79 12.12 -11.69 -8.23
C LEU A 79 13.29 -12.63 -8.55
N LYS A 80 14.32 -12.12 -9.22
CA LYS A 80 15.53 -12.87 -9.58
C LYS A 80 16.25 -13.53 -8.38
N ASN A 81 16.08 -12.99 -7.19
CA ASN A 81 16.63 -13.53 -5.93
C ASN A 81 15.67 -14.49 -5.21
N LEU A 82 14.68 -15.04 -5.92
CA LEU A 82 13.66 -15.95 -5.42
C LEU A 82 12.77 -15.37 -4.29
N LYS A 83 12.81 -14.06 -4.06
CA LYS A 83 11.87 -13.38 -3.18
C LYS A 83 10.55 -13.13 -3.91
N PHE A 84 9.45 -13.23 -3.17
CA PHE A 84 8.12 -12.89 -3.66
C PHE A 84 7.74 -11.48 -3.23
N VAL A 85 7.16 -10.73 -4.16
CA VAL A 85 6.56 -9.42 -3.92
C VAL A 85 5.17 -9.37 -4.52
N SER A 86 4.33 -8.47 -4.03
CA SER A 86 3.03 -8.25 -4.63
C SER A 86 3.19 -7.75 -6.07
N LYS A 87 2.41 -8.30 -6.99
CA LYS A 87 2.36 -7.80 -8.36
C LYS A 87 1.55 -6.50 -8.44
N GLU A 88 0.57 -6.32 -7.57
CA GLU A 88 -0.36 -5.20 -7.56
C GLU A 88 -0.84 -4.87 -6.14
N ARG A 89 -1.55 -3.76 -6.00
CA ARG A 89 -2.24 -3.41 -4.75
C ARG A 89 -3.32 -4.43 -4.41
N LEU A 90 -3.62 -4.61 -3.13
CA LEU A 90 -4.72 -5.46 -2.70
C LEU A 90 -6.03 -4.66 -2.64
N VAL A 91 -6.92 -4.94 -3.58
CA VAL A 91 -8.24 -4.30 -3.62
C VAL A 91 -9.15 -4.89 -2.56
N LEU A 92 -9.82 -4.03 -1.81
CA LEU A 92 -10.73 -4.38 -0.73
C LEU A 92 -12.19 -4.27 -1.20
N ASN A 93 -12.88 -3.20 -0.88
CA ASN A 93 -14.28 -2.99 -1.28
C ASN A 93 -14.49 -1.67 -2.03
N ILE A 94 -15.54 -1.61 -2.82
CA ILE A 94 -15.94 -0.41 -3.57
C ILE A 94 -16.28 0.72 -2.59
N ILE A 95 -15.89 1.96 -2.96
CA ILE A 95 -16.26 3.16 -2.21
C ILE A 95 -17.61 3.66 -2.76
N ASN A 96 -18.64 3.63 -1.93
CA ASN A 96 -19.88 4.34 -2.21
C ASN A 96 -19.73 5.77 -1.72
N TYR A 97 -19.61 6.73 -2.64
CA TYR A 97 -19.37 8.12 -2.30
C TYR A 97 -20.49 8.79 -1.50
N MET A 98 -21.74 8.35 -1.72
CA MET A 98 -22.89 8.91 -1.01
C MET A 98 -23.03 8.37 0.41
N ASP A 99 -22.58 7.13 0.65
CA ASP A 99 -22.74 6.48 1.95
C ASP A 99 -21.55 6.73 2.88
N ILE A 100 -20.31 6.74 2.36
CA ILE A 100 -19.10 6.88 3.16
C ILE A 100 -19.08 8.15 4.01
N VAL A 101 -19.67 9.24 3.51
CA VAL A 101 -19.69 10.53 4.21
C VAL A 101 -20.48 10.49 5.53
N ASN A 102 -21.37 9.51 5.67
CA ASN A 102 -22.18 9.28 6.87
C ASN A 102 -21.64 8.16 7.77
N GLN A 103 -20.53 7.52 7.42
CA GLN A 103 -19.99 6.39 8.19
C GLN A 103 -18.85 6.82 9.10
N ASP A 104 -18.89 6.41 10.37
CA ASP A 104 -17.72 6.44 11.24
C ASP A 104 -16.86 5.22 11.01
N PHE A 105 -15.54 5.37 11.12
CA PHE A 105 -14.58 4.32 10.75
C PHE A 105 -14.91 2.97 11.41
N GLU A 106 -15.11 2.96 12.72
CA GLU A 106 -15.35 1.75 13.53
C GLU A 106 -16.64 1.01 13.14
N PHE A 107 -17.61 1.74 12.57
CA PHE A 107 -18.91 1.21 12.15
C PHE A 107 -19.06 1.14 10.63
N SER A 108 -18.02 1.56 9.89
CA SER A 108 -18.03 1.57 8.43
C SER A 108 -18.12 0.17 7.83
N SER A 109 -18.74 0.08 6.66
CA SER A 109 -18.71 -1.15 5.84
C SER A 109 -17.29 -1.58 5.51
N PHE A 110 -16.39 -0.61 5.32
CA PHE A 110 -14.95 -0.88 5.12
C PHE A 110 -14.35 -1.67 6.28
N TYR A 111 -14.47 -1.16 7.52
CA TYR A 111 -13.85 -1.78 8.69
C TYR A 111 -14.51 -3.12 9.05
N LYS A 112 -15.85 -3.19 9.02
CA LYS A 112 -16.59 -4.43 9.28
C LYS A 112 -16.14 -5.55 8.36
N LYS A 113 -16.01 -5.25 7.06
CA LYS A 113 -15.66 -6.25 6.04
C LYS A 113 -14.19 -6.66 6.09
N ASN A 114 -13.27 -5.72 6.32
CA ASN A 114 -11.84 -5.95 6.11
C ASN A 114 -11.01 -6.06 7.40
N LYS A 115 -11.64 -6.04 8.57
CA LYS A 115 -10.93 -6.09 9.85
C LYS A 115 -10.03 -7.33 9.99
N ASN A 116 -10.51 -8.48 9.53
CA ASN A 116 -9.79 -9.75 9.54
C ASN A 116 -9.76 -10.30 8.12
N LEU A 117 -8.58 -10.55 7.58
CA LEU A 117 -8.41 -11.01 6.19
C LEU A 117 -7.86 -12.44 6.17
N LEU A 118 -8.46 -13.32 5.39
CA LEU A 118 -7.86 -14.56 4.93
C LEU A 118 -7.19 -14.29 3.59
N LEU A 119 -5.87 -14.28 3.57
CA LEU A 119 -5.08 -13.93 2.40
C LEU A 119 -4.61 -15.19 1.67
N VAL A 120 -4.88 -15.24 0.37
CA VAL A 120 -4.42 -16.29 -0.54
C VAL A 120 -3.57 -15.67 -1.62
N PHE A 121 -2.26 -15.85 -1.53
CA PHE A 121 -1.32 -15.34 -2.53
C PHE A 121 -0.90 -16.46 -3.49
N TYR A 122 -0.99 -16.18 -4.81
CA TYR A 122 -0.63 -17.10 -5.87
C TYR A 122 0.45 -16.53 -6.80
N ILE A 123 1.28 -17.38 -7.37
CA ILE A 123 2.37 -16.98 -8.26
C ILE A 123 1.80 -16.72 -9.65
N HIS A 124 1.90 -15.47 -10.12
CA HIS A 124 1.52 -15.10 -11.48
C HIS A 124 2.68 -15.35 -12.43
N LYS A 125 2.40 -16.02 -13.55
CA LYS A 125 3.32 -16.17 -14.68
C LYS A 125 2.66 -15.74 -15.98
N VAL A 126 3.41 -15.07 -16.85
CA VAL A 126 2.88 -14.42 -18.06
C VAL A 126 2.32 -15.46 -19.04
N ASP A 127 2.96 -16.63 -19.14
CA ASP A 127 2.65 -17.65 -20.14
C ASP A 127 1.69 -18.74 -19.59
N GLU A 128 1.18 -18.56 -18.37
CA GLU A 128 0.26 -19.49 -17.72
C GLU A 128 -1.17 -18.91 -17.65
N THR A 129 -2.16 -19.78 -17.61
CA THR A 129 -3.57 -19.37 -17.38
C THR A 129 -3.82 -19.22 -15.89
N VAL A 130 -4.91 -18.52 -15.51
CA VAL A 130 -5.34 -18.37 -14.12
C VAL A 130 -5.47 -19.71 -13.38
N PHE A 131 -5.79 -20.78 -14.10
CA PHE A 131 -5.96 -22.11 -13.54
C PHE A 131 -4.63 -22.82 -13.21
N ASP A 132 -3.52 -22.36 -13.77
CA ASP A 132 -2.17 -22.90 -13.56
C ASP A 132 -1.42 -22.25 -12.41
N TYR A 133 -1.88 -21.09 -11.94
CA TYR A 133 -1.19 -20.33 -10.90
C TYR A 133 -1.14 -21.08 -9.58
N LYS A 134 0.07 -21.36 -9.10
CA LYS A 134 0.29 -22.05 -7.83
C LYS A 134 0.08 -21.11 -6.64
N ILE A 135 -0.72 -21.56 -5.67
CA ILE A 135 -0.92 -20.90 -4.40
C ILE A 135 0.34 -21.07 -3.55
N LYS A 136 0.89 -19.96 -3.06
CA LYS A 136 2.18 -19.96 -2.36
C LYS A 136 2.05 -19.65 -0.87
N ILE A 137 1.21 -18.69 -0.50
CA ILE A 137 1.01 -18.24 0.88
C ILE A 137 -0.49 -18.21 1.16
N VAL A 138 -0.88 -18.79 2.29
CA VAL A 138 -2.25 -18.72 2.80
C VAL A 138 -2.15 -18.51 4.29
N ASP A 139 -2.63 -17.37 4.77
CA ASP A 139 -2.71 -17.11 6.21
C ASP A 139 -3.68 -15.98 6.54
N GLU A 140 -3.98 -15.84 7.82
CA GLU A 140 -4.74 -14.72 8.36
C GLU A 140 -3.85 -13.46 8.46
N TRP A 141 -4.48 -12.31 8.23
CA TRP A 141 -3.90 -11.01 8.53
C TRP A 141 -4.84 -10.15 9.34
N ASN A 142 -4.36 -9.69 10.48
CA ASN A 142 -5.01 -8.70 11.31
C ASN A 142 -4.10 -7.46 11.36
N PHE A 143 -4.69 -6.28 11.21
CA PHE A 143 -3.91 -5.05 11.22
C PHE A 143 -3.31 -4.76 12.60
N PRO A 144 -1.99 -4.56 12.73
CA PRO A 144 -1.38 -4.06 13.95
C PRO A 144 -2.01 -2.72 14.38
N SER A 145 -2.10 -2.45 15.67
CA SER A 145 -2.81 -1.27 16.19
C SER A 145 -2.31 0.05 15.63
N LEU A 146 -0.98 0.22 15.46
CA LEU A 146 -0.40 1.42 14.85
C LEU A 146 -0.77 1.54 13.37
N ASP A 147 -0.74 0.44 12.63
CA ASP A 147 -1.12 0.42 11.22
C ASP A 147 -2.62 0.70 11.05
N LEU A 148 -3.45 0.16 11.95
CA LEU A 148 -4.89 0.40 11.93
C LEU A 148 -5.23 1.88 12.16
N GLU A 149 -4.51 2.57 13.05
CA GLU A 149 -4.69 4.00 13.27
C GLU A 149 -4.31 4.81 12.02
N LEU A 150 -3.23 4.45 11.32
CA LEU A 150 -2.85 5.09 10.05
C LEU A 150 -3.87 4.80 8.94
N ILE A 151 -4.41 3.58 8.88
CA ILE A 151 -5.50 3.22 7.95
C ILE A 151 -6.77 4.03 8.27
N LYS A 152 -7.06 4.26 9.55
CA LYS A 152 -8.17 5.13 9.98
C LYS A 152 -7.96 6.57 9.52
N GLN A 153 -6.77 7.14 9.71
CA GLN A 153 -6.44 8.48 9.21
C GLN A 153 -6.60 8.55 7.69
N ASP A 154 -6.16 7.54 6.95
CA ASP A 154 -6.32 7.45 5.50
C ASP A 154 -7.81 7.39 5.09
N PHE A 155 -8.62 6.59 5.78
CA PHE A 155 -10.06 6.51 5.56
C PHE A 155 -10.73 7.87 5.77
N LEU A 156 -10.40 8.55 6.86
CA LEU A 156 -10.95 9.88 7.18
C LEU A 156 -10.54 10.91 6.13
N ARG A 157 -9.30 10.88 5.64
CA ARG A 157 -8.82 11.77 4.58
C ARG A 157 -9.55 11.54 3.25
N ILE A 158 -9.79 10.27 2.88
CA ILE A 158 -10.60 9.94 1.70
C ILE A 158 -12.04 10.43 1.87
N LYS A 159 -12.66 10.16 3.03
CA LYS A 159 -14.00 10.62 3.38
C LYS A 159 -14.13 12.15 3.31
N GLU A 160 -13.19 12.89 3.90
CA GLU A 160 -13.16 14.34 3.89
C GLU A 160 -13.08 14.91 2.46
N LYS A 161 -12.19 14.33 1.62
CA LYS A 161 -12.06 14.75 0.22
C LYS A 161 -13.34 14.52 -0.58
N ILE A 162 -14.03 13.40 -0.32
CA ILE A 162 -15.34 13.09 -0.92
C ILE A 162 -16.41 14.07 -0.41
N LEU A 163 -16.47 14.32 0.90
CA LEU A 163 -17.43 15.25 1.50
C LEU A 163 -17.27 16.66 0.94
N ASN A 164 -16.04 17.07 0.62
CA ASN A 164 -15.75 18.37 0.00
C ASN A 164 -16.04 18.40 -1.52
N GLY A 165 -16.73 17.40 -2.08
CA GLY A 165 -17.06 17.33 -3.51
C GLY A 165 -15.88 17.08 -4.44
N LYS A 166 -14.77 16.53 -3.91
CA LYS A 166 -13.48 16.33 -4.61
C LYS A 166 -13.11 14.86 -4.84
N ALA A 167 -14.10 13.95 -4.87
CA ALA A 167 -13.81 12.54 -5.14
C ALA A 167 -13.12 12.32 -6.51
N HIS A 168 -13.36 13.20 -7.48
CA HIS A 168 -12.70 13.15 -8.79
C HIS A 168 -11.22 13.50 -8.77
N GLU A 169 -10.74 14.15 -7.68
CA GLU A 169 -9.34 14.51 -7.45
C GLU A 169 -8.59 13.50 -6.57
N LEU A 170 -9.24 12.42 -6.10
CA LEU A 170 -8.56 11.39 -5.29
C LEU A 170 -7.37 10.81 -6.01
N SER A 171 -6.23 10.74 -5.32
CA SER A 171 -4.98 10.17 -5.81
C SER A 171 -4.35 9.20 -4.80
N GLU A 172 -3.41 8.36 -5.26
CA GLU A 172 -2.66 7.43 -4.41
C GLU A 172 -1.78 8.17 -3.37
N ALA A 173 -1.31 9.37 -3.72
CA ALA A 173 -0.45 10.15 -2.83
C ALA A 173 -1.21 10.84 -1.68
N ASP A 174 -2.55 10.89 -1.73
CA ASP A 174 -3.37 11.47 -0.66
C ASP A 174 -3.19 10.75 0.69
N THR A 175 -2.87 9.48 0.65
CA THR A 175 -2.91 8.56 1.80
C THR A 175 -1.61 7.80 2.01
N LEU A 176 -1.50 7.02 3.10
CA LEU A 176 -0.30 6.25 3.44
C LEU A 176 -0.42 4.77 3.08
N TYR A 177 -1.31 4.05 3.75
CA TYR A 177 -1.46 2.60 3.60
C TYR A 177 -2.70 2.20 2.82
N LEU A 178 -3.81 2.94 3.04
CA LEU A 178 -5.09 2.72 2.39
C LEU A 178 -5.28 3.70 1.25
N GLY A 179 -5.30 3.22 0.01
CA GLY A 179 -5.55 4.05 -1.17
C GLY A 179 -6.98 3.95 -1.68
N ALA A 180 -7.33 4.85 -2.60
CA ALA A 180 -8.58 4.85 -3.35
C ALA A 180 -8.32 4.56 -4.83
N CYS A 181 -8.13 3.29 -5.19
CA CYS A 181 -7.79 2.89 -6.57
C CYS A 181 -9.00 2.97 -7.52
N THR A 182 -8.76 3.33 -8.77
CA THR A 182 -9.81 3.32 -9.81
C THR A 182 -10.26 1.91 -10.15
N LYS A 183 -11.56 1.72 -10.36
CA LYS A 183 -12.19 0.48 -10.78
C LYS A 183 -12.95 0.64 -12.08
N GLY A 184 -12.95 -0.40 -12.91
CA GLY A 184 -13.65 -0.47 -14.20
C GLY A 184 -12.70 -0.46 -15.40
N SER A 185 -13.23 -0.85 -16.57
CA SER A 185 -12.53 -0.84 -17.85
C SER A 185 -12.23 0.60 -18.33
N LYS A 186 -11.41 0.76 -19.38
CA LYS A 186 -11.10 2.04 -20.03
C LYS A 186 -12.36 2.89 -20.21
N GLY A 187 -12.44 4.02 -19.50
CA GLY A 187 -13.61 4.90 -19.53
C GLY A 187 -14.60 4.74 -18.38
N GLY A 188 -14.35 3.83 -17.44
CA GLY A 188 -15.14 3.39 -16.29
C GLY A 188 -16.33 4.24 -15.86
N ASN A 189 -17.39 3.61 -15.36
CA ASN A 189 -18.60 4.28 -14.91
C ASN A 189 -18.28 5.41 -13.93
N LYS A 190 -18.63 6.63 -14.30
CA LYS A 190 -18.60 7.77 -13.40
C LYS A 190 -19.74 7.66 -12.40
N ARG A 191 -19.46 7.97 -11.16
CA ARG A 191 -20.41 7.98 -10.05
C ARG A 191 -20.66 9.40 -9.58
N GLU A 192 -21.86 9.63 -9.10
CA GLU A 192 -22.19 10.87 -8.38
C GLU A 192 -21.42 10.93 -7.06
N GLN A 193 -21.18 12.13 -6.59
CA GLN A 193 -20.54 12.42 -5.33
C GLN A 193 -21.29 13.53 -4.60
N PRO A 194 -21.24 13.60 -3.28
CA PRO A 194 -21.90 14.67 -2.54
C PRO A 194 -21.24 16.03 -2.85
N ASN A 195 -22.01 17.07 -2.72
CA ASN A 195 -21.56 18.47 -2.78
C ASN A 195 -20.83 18.86 -4.09
N SER A 196 -21.10 18.16 -5.22
CA SER A 196 -20.49 18.47 -6.50
C SER A 196 -21.32 17.91 -7.66
N ASN A 197 -21.42 18.68 -8.74
CA ASN A 197 -22.02 18.23 -10.02
C ASN A 197 -21.04 17.46 -10.90
N ILE A 198 -19.75 17.40 -10.50
CA ILE A 198 -18.70 16.68 -11.23
C ILE A 198 -18.75 15.21 -10.84
N LYS A 199 -19.05 14.33 -11.79
CA LYS A 199 -19.03 12.88 -11.55
C LYS A 199 -17.58 12.37 -11.44
N ALA A 200 -17.31 11.57 -10.41
CA ALA A 200 -16.01 10.94 -10.15
C ALA A 200 -15.93 9.52 -10.74
N LYS A 201 -14.72 9.06 -11.10
CA LYS A 201 -14.50 7.66 -11.49
C LYS A 201 -14.83 6.74 -10.31
N GLN A 202 -15.40 5.57 -10.59
CA GLN A 202 -15.61 4.56 -9.54
C GLN A 202 -14.27 4.13 -8.93
N ARG A 203 -14.22 4.12 -7.60
CA ARG A 203 -13.02 3.72 -6.84
C ARG A 203 -13.33 2.62 -5.82
N ALA A 204 -12.28 1.92 -5.43
CA ALA A 204 -12.32 0.96 -4.34
C ALA A 204 -11.21 1.30 -3.34
N PHE A 205 -11.44 0.99 -2.08
CA PHE A 205 -10.37 0.92 -1.11
C PHE A 205 -9.36 -0.16 -1.51
N SER A 206 -8.09 0.13 -1.33
CA SER A 206 -7.02 -0.84 -1.59
C SER A 206 -5.85 -0.62 -0.64
N LEU A 207 -5.20 -1.70 -0.20
CA LEU A 207 -3.91 -1.57 0.44
C LEU A 207 -2.84 -1.31 -0.62
N LYS A 208 -1.97 -0.33 -0.37
CA LYS A 208 -0.87 0.00 -1.27
C LYS A 208 0.10 -1.17 -1.41
N GLN A 209 0.80 -1.22 -2.54
CA GLN A 209 1.72 -2.31 -2.86
C GLN A 209 2.82 -2.48 -1.81
N GLY A 210 3.37 -1.39 -1.26
CA GLY A 210 4.35 -1.44 -0.19
C GLY A 210 3.82 -2.11 1.07
N TYR A 211 2.56 -1.81 1.46
CA TYR A 211 1.92 -2.46 2.59
C TYR A 211 1.68 -3.96 2.33
N VAL A 212 1.23 -4.33 1.13
CA VAL A 212 1.06 -5.74 0.76
C VAL A 212 2.40 -6.48 0.75
N ASN A 213 3.48 -5.84 0.31
CA ASN A 213 4.83 -6.40 0.38
C ASN A 213 5.28 -6.65 1.83
N HIS A 214 4.93 -5.74 2.76
CA HIS A 214 5.18 -5.94 4.18
C HIS A 214 4.40 -7.16 4.73
N ILE A 215 3.13 -7.32 4.36
CA ILE A 215 2.33 -8.50 4.72
C ILE A 215 3.01 -9.78 4.21
N ILE A 216 3.38 -9.82 2.92
CA ILE A 216 4.04 -10.97 2.30
C ILE A 216 5.34 -11.32 3.02
N ALA A 217 6.18 -10.32 3.33
CA ALA A 217 7.44 -10.52 4.05
C ALA A 217 7.19 -11.09 5.46
N SER A 218 6.21 -10.57 6.18
CA SER A 218 5.82 -11.05 7.51
C SER A 218 5.35 -12.50 7.48
N LEU A 219 4.44 -12.85 6.57
CA LEU A 219 3.89 -14.20 6.44
C LEU A 219 4.90 -15.22 5.91
N SER A 220 5.91 -14.76 5.14
CA SER A 220 6.99 -15.62 4.62
C SER A 220 8.14 -15.81 5.60
N GLY A 221 8.09 -15.21 6.80
CA GLY A 221 9.18 -15.28 7.77
C GLY A 221 10.45 -14.52 7.36
N ASN A 222 10.38 -13.68 6.34
CA ASN A 222 11.50 -12.84 5.90
C ASN A 222 11.73 -11.70 6.91
N LYS A 223 12.83 -11.78 7.65
CA LYS A 223 13.23 -10.75 8.60
C LYS A 223 14.03 -9.65 7.87
N GLU A 224 13.36 -8.66 7.31
CA GLU A 224 14.00 -7.41 6.95
C GLU A 224 14.25 -6.60 8.24
N LYS A 225 15.38 -5.88 8.28
CA LYS A 225 15.69 -5.02 9.43
C LYS A 225 14.95 -3.70 9.27
N TYR A 226 13.89 -3.54 10.03
CA TYR A 226 13.13 -2.30 10.09
C TYR A 226 13.42 -1.50 11.35
N GLY A 227 13.40 -0.17 11.21
CA GLY A 227 13.26 0.76 12.32
C GLY A 227 11.93 1.48 12.20
N LYS A 228 11.26 1.70 13.33
CA LYS A 228 10.00 2.43 13.41
C LYS A 228 10.23 3.87 13.80
N VAL A 229 9.60 4.80 13.09
CA VAL A 229 9.62 6.21 13.45
C VAL A 229 8.57 6.51 14.51
N ILE A 230 7.48 5.75 14.51
CA ILE A 230 6.37 5.89 15.44
C ILE A 230 6.21 4.58 16.23
N ASP A 231 6.36 4.68 17.54
CA ASP A 231 6.24 3.57 18.49
C ASP A 231 5.07 3.77 19.47
N ASN A 232 4.45 4.97 19.47
CA ASN A 232 3.40 5.34 20.40
C ASN A 232 2.12 5.71 19.66
N LEU A 233 1.06 4.92 19.88
CA LEU A 233 -0.27 5.13 19.32
C LEU A 233 -0.89 6.49 19.72
N GLU A 234 -0.63 6.97 20.94
CA GLU A 234 -1.21 8.24 21.45
C GLU A 234 -0.72 9.46 20.66
N VAL A 235 0.45 9.36 20.03
CA VAL A 235 0.96 10.41 19.15
C VAL A 235 0.10 10.50 17.88
N LEU A 236 -0.24 9.35 17.28
CA LEU A 236 -1.07 9.30 16.07
C LEU A 236 -2.51 9.72 16.30
N LYS A 237 -3.05 9.57 17.50
CA LYS A 237 -4.39 10.09 17.84
C LYS A 237 -4.47 11.62 17.86
N LYS A 238 -3.32 12.29 18.00
CA LYS A 238 -3.22 13.77 18.13
C LYS A 238 -2.64 14.44 16.89
N LYS A 239 -1.85 13.71 16.11
CA LYS A 239 -1.12 14.23 14.94
C LYS A 239 -1.21 13.25 13.78
N THR A 240 -1.21 13.78 12.58
CA THR A 240 -1.04 12.97 11.37
C THR A 240 0.39 12.44 11.30
N PHE A 241 0.57 11.39 10.51
CA PHE A 241 1.91 10.83 10.24
C PHE A 241 2.88 11.90 9.71
N GLU A 242 2.41 12.70 8.76
CA GLU A 242 3.21 13.77 8.15
C GLU A 242 3.66 14.80 9.18
N GLU A 243 2.79 15.20 10.11
CA GLU A 243 3.14 16.13 11.19
C GLU A 243 4.19 15.54 12.11
N VAL A 244 4.08 14.25 12.47
CA VAL A 244 5.06 13.57 13.33
C VAL A 244 6.43 13.55 12.66
N ILE A 245 6.49 13.23 11.36
CA ILE A 245 7.75 13.23 10.60
C ILE A 245 8.35 14.63 10.53
N LEU A 246 7.55 15.65 10.15
CA LEU A 246 8.04 17.02 10.01
C LEU A 246 8.53 17.60 11.34
N ASP A 247 7.87 17.27 12.45
CA ASP A 247 8.27 17.72 13.78
C ASP A 247 9.68 17.26 14.16
N LYS A 248 10.08 16.06 13.75
CA LYS A 248 11.44 15.54 14.01
C LYS A 248 12.54 16.35 13.31
N PHE A 249 12.22 17.03 12.21
CA PHE A 249 13.16 17.89 11.49
C PHE A 249 13.22 19.32 12.01
N LYS A 250 12.19 19.81 12.71
CA LYS A 250 12.08 21.22 13.14
C LYS A 250 13.28 21.70 13.96
N ALA A 251 13.82 20.83 14.82
CA ALA A 251 14.97 21.17 15.67
C ALA A 251 16.27 21.41 14.89
N TYR A 252 16.31 21.04 13.61
CA TYR A 252 17.50 21.08 12.78
C TYR A 252 17.41 22.14 11.66
N TYR A 253 16.29 22.85 11.51
CA TYR A 253 16.19 23.91 10.50
C TYR A 253 17.21 25.02 10.76
N GLY A 254 17.88 25.48 9.71
CA GLY A 254 18.94 26.48 9.75
C GLY A 254 20.31 25.96 10.20
N LYS A 255 20.40 24.72 10.73
CA LYS A 255 21.66 24.09 11.13
C LYS A 255 22.43 23.54 9.93
N THR A 256 23.74 23.65 10.00
CA THR A 256 24.61 22.98 9.01
C THR A 256 24.59 21.47 9.18
N VAL A 257 24.95 20.74 8.12
CA VAL A 257 25.06 19.28 8.17
C VAL A 257 26.00 18.83 9.29
N SER A 258 27.12 19.55 9.50
CA SER A 258 28.08 19.23 10.59
C SER A 258 27.47 19.45 11.98
N GLN A 259 26.69 20.53 12.15
CA GLN A 259 25.98 20.77 13.43
C GLN A 259 24.96 19.67 13.70
N ILE A 260 24.19 19.25 12.68
CA ILE A 260 23.21 18.18 12.85
C ILE A 260 23.89 16.87 13.27
N ILE A 261 25.02 16.51 12.63
CA ILE A 261 25.80 15.31 12.97
C ILE A 261 26.30 15.36 14.41
N ASN A 262 26.83 16.52 14.84
CA ASN A 262 27.29 16.73 16.20
C ASN A 262 26.15 16.64 17.22
N ASP A 263 25.02 17.31 16.97
CA ASP A 263 23.83 17.25 17.84
C ASP A 263 23.28 15.85 18.03
N LEU A 264 23.34 15.04 16.96
CA LEU A 264 22.91 13.64 16.98
C LEU A 264 23.98 12.70 17.58
N ASN A 265 25.20 13.18 17.81
CA ASN A 265 26.35 12.40 18.26
C ASN A 265 26.58 11.13 17.43
N ILE A 266 26.63 11.28 16.11
CA ILE A 266 26.76 10.18 15.15
C ILE A 266 27.96 10.37 14.24
N GLU A 267 28.45 9.24 13.70
CA GLU A 267 29.46 9.24 12.65
C GLU A 267 28.85 8.85 11.32
N LEU A 268 29.04 9.66 10.30
CA LEU A 268 28.60 9.41 8.93
C LEU A 268 29.74 9.62 7.93
N ASN A 269 29.88 8.67 7.00
CA ASN A 269 30.84 8.84 5.91
C ASN A 269 30.31 9.84 4.87
N SER A 270 30.83 11.06 4.87
CA SER A 270 30.43 12.16 3.98
C SER A 270 30.63 11.87 2.47
N LYS A 271 31.50 10.90 2.13
CA LYS A 271 31.78 10.48 0.75
C LYS A 271 30.83 9.36 0.27
N ALA A 272 30.03 8.79 1.16
CA ALA A 272 29.12 7.72 0.80
C ALA A 272 27.95 8.24 -0.07
N LYS A 273 27.57 7.50 -1.12
CA LYS A 273 26.41 7.84 -1.98
C LYS A 273 25.09 7.99 -1.21
N ASN A 274 24.95 7.24 -0.13
CA ASN A 274 23.76 7.23 0.73
C ASN A 274 23.88 8.16 1.95
N PHE A 275 24.85 9.09 1.96
CA PHE A 275 25.10 10.00 3.07
C PHE A 275 23.85 10.71 3.59
N TYR A 276 23.11 11.40 2.70
CA TYR A 276 21.90 12.13 3.08
C TYR A 276 20.74 11.20 3.47
N ALA A 277 20.66 10.02 2.89
CA ALA A 277 19.69 9.02 3.31
C ALA A 277 19.99 8.53 4.76
N ASN A 278 21.25 8.31 5.09
CA ASN A 278 21.66 7.95 6.45
C ASN A 278 21.47 9.10 7.44
N LEU A 279 21.74 10.34 7.04
CA LEU A 279 21.45 11.52 7.85
C LEU A 279 19.95 11.64 8.13
N THR A 280 19.10 11.41 7.13
CA THR A 280 17.65 11.38 7.28
C THR A 280 17.22 10.31 8.28
N LYS A 281 17.74 9.08 8.14
CA LYS A 281 17.47 7.99 9.08
C LYS A 281 17.86 8.39 10.50
N ALA A 282 19.03 9.01 10.70
CA ALA A 282 19.51 9.43 12.01
C ALA A 282 18.60 10.51 12.63
N ILE A 283 18.17 11.52 11.87
CA ILE A 283 17.20 12.53 12.33
C ILE A 283 15.88 11.86 12.77
N LEU A 284 15.46 10.83 12.08
CA LEU A 284 14.27 10.05 12.41
C LEU A 284 14.51 9.00 13.51
N ASN A 285 15.70 8.95 14.09
CA ASN A 285 16.12 7.98 15.10
C ASN A 285 16.10 6.51 14.60
N ILE A 286 16.48 6.31 13.35
CA ILE A 286 16.57 4.99 12.70
C ILE A 286 18.03 4.62 12.47
N LYS A 287 18.41 3.39 12.79
CA LYS A 287 19.76 2.87 12.53
C LYS A 287 20.05 2.83 11.04
N GLN A 288 21.33 3.04 10.65
CA GLN A 288 21.75 3.13 9.25
C GLN A 288 21.46 1.83 8.45
N ASP A 289 21.59 0.67 9.11
CA ASP A 289 21.35 -0.66 8.51
C ASP A 289 19.89 -1.08 8.48
N CYS A 290 18.97 -0.27 9.03
CA CYS A 290 17.54 -0.51 9.02
C CYS A 290 16.85 0.28 7.90
N GLU A 291 15.78 -0.27 7.33
CA GLU A 291 14.83 0.48 6.52
C GLU A 291 13.79 1.14 7.41
N ILE A 292 13.23 2.26 6.98
CA ILE A 292 12.13 2.92 7.70
C ILE A 292 10.83 2.17 7.39
N GLU A 293 10.27 1.49 8.39
CA GLU A 293 9.12 0.59 8.21
C GLU A 293 7.94 1.29 7.59
N GLU A 294 7.54 2.44 8.14
CA GLU A 294 6.39 3.21 7.68
C GLU A 294 6.57 3.72 6.25
N PHE A 295 7.80 4.11 5.88
CA PHE A 295 8.08 4.58 4.51
C PHE A 295 7.99 3.43 3.50
N LYS A 296 8.48 2.25 3.87
CA LYS A 296 8.36 1.05 3.01
C LYS A 296 6.91 0.63 2.84
N LYS A 297 6.13 0.62 3.92
CA LYS A 297 4.70 0.30 3.89
C LYS A 297 3.90 1.30 3.04
N ALA A 298 4.24 2.59 3.10
CA ALA A 298 3.55 3.66 2.39
C ALA A 298 4.08 3.95 0.98
N ASP A 299 5.12 3.24 0.52
CA ASP A 299 5.84 3.54 -0.73
C ASP A 299 6.35 5.00 -0.78
N ILE A 300 6.78 5.57 0.38
CA ILE A 300 7.32 6.93 0.43
C ILE A 300 8.74 6.94 -0.10
N GLU A 301 9.01 7.80 -1.08
CA GLU A 301 10.34 8.05 -1.59
C GLU A 301 10.96 9.31 -0.98
N VAL A 302 12.13 9.14 -0.34
CA VAL A 302 12.89 10.28 0.21
C VAL A 302 13.78 10.86 -0.88
N ARG A 303 13.70 12.17 -1.07
CA ARG A 303 14.51 12.92 -2.04
C ARG A 303 15.20 14.09 -1.35
N THR A 304 16.52 14.10 -1.38
CA THR A 304 17.32 15.24 -0.92
C THR A 304 17.60 16.16 -2.09
N VAL A 305 17.30 17.43 -1.93
CA VAL A 305 17.52 18.49 -2.93
C VAL A 305 18.47 19.53 -2.35
N ARG A 306 19.58 19.79 -3.06
CA ARG A 306 20.48 20.88 -2.72
C ARG A 306 20.11 22.11 -3.51
N LEU A 307 19.91 23.22 -2.83
CA LEU A 307 19.60 24.50 -3.45
C LEU A 307 20.84 25.41 -3.44
N LYS A 308 21.04 26.09 -4.56
CA LYS A 308 22.02 27.18 -4.68
C LYS A 308 21.57 28.39 -3.85
N ASN A 309 22.43 29.36 -3.66
CA ASN A 309 22.11 30.64 -2.97
C ASN A 309 20.88 31.35 -3.57
N ASN A 310 20.64 31.19 -4.87
CA ASN A 310 19.50 31.76 -5.60
C ASN A 310 18.22 30.91 -5.56
N ASN A 311 18.12 29.92 -4.66
CA ASN A 311 17.02 28.98 -4.50
C ASN A 311 16.80 28.00 -5.68
N LEU A 312 17.64 27.96 -6.67
CA LEU A 312 17.53 26.98 -7.75
C LEU A 312 18.18 25.66 -7.33
N PRO A 313 17.62 24.51 -7.74
CA PRO A 313 18.26 23.23 -7.51
C PRO A 313 19.68 23.19 -8.07
N LYS A 314 20.60 22.53 -7.36
CA LYS A 314 21.98 22.33 -7.82
C LYS A 314 22.07 21.22 -8.85
N GLU A 315 21.24 20.18 -8.71
CA GLU A 315 21.18 19.00 -9.57
C GLU A 315 19.73 18.70 -9.95
N ASP A 316 19.56 17.99 -11.06
CA ASP A 316 18.28 17.45 -11.48
C ASP A 316 17.86 16.26 -10.60
N ILE A 317 16.55 16.04 -10.49
CA ILE A 317 16.01 14.85 -9.83
C ILE A 317 15.88 13.74 -10.86
N SER A 318 16.68 12.69 -10.71
CA SER A 318 16.60 11.52 -11.57
C SER A 318 15.52 10.55 -11.11
N PHE A 319 14.80 9.97 -12.06
CA PHE A 319 13.89 8.87 -11.86
C PHE A 319 14.50 7.55 -12.36
N LYS A 320 13.76 6.45 -12.21
CA LYS A 320 14.19 5.15 -12.68
C LYS A 320 14.40 5.18 -14.21
N ALA A 321 15.50 4.57 -14.67
CA ALA A 321 15.74 4.40 -16.09
C ALA A 321 14.61 3.58 -16.75
N PHE A 322 14.26 3.95 -17.96
CA PHE A 322 13.24 3.28 -18.77
C PHE A 322 13.81 2.86 -20.13
N LYS A 323 13.18 1.87 -20.75
CA LYS A 323 13.44 1.51 -22.13
C LYS A 323 12.48 2.26 -23.05
N TYR A 324 12.99 2.83 -24.13
CA TYR A 324 12.16 3.56 -25.10
C TYR A 324 11.03 2.68 -25.67
N GLU A 325 11.31 1.42 -25.97
CA GLU A 325 10.32 0.47 -26.48
C GLU A 325 9.16 0.24 -25.48
N ASP A 326 9.43 0.19 -24.18
CA ASP A 326 8.43 -0.02 -23.15
C ASP A 326 7.53 1.21 -23.02
N ILE A 327 8.11 2.42 -23.04
CA ILE A 327 7.36 3.67 -22.95
C ILE A 327 6.44 3.88 -24.17
N MET A 328 6.91 3.54 -25.37
CA MET A 328 6.09 3.66 -26.59
C MET A 328 4.84 2.77 -26.58
N ARG A 329 4.87 1.66 -25.86
CA ARG A 329 3.74 0.72 -25.73
C ARG A 329 2.80 1.04 -24.56
N GLN A 330 3.19 1.97 -23.68
CA GLN A 330 2.42 2.33 -22.51
C GLN A 330 1.52 3.54 -22.80
N ASN A 331 0.31 3.49 -22.25
CA ASN A 331 -0.56 4.66 -22.16
C ASN A 331 -0.23 5.39 -20.86
N TRP A 332 -0.30 6.73 -20.83
CA TRP A 332 -0.05 7.53 -19.64
C TRP A 332 -0.80 7.00 -18.40
N ASN A 333 -2.09 6.67 -18.53
CA ASN A 333 -2.91 6.21 -17.42
C ASN A 333 -2.50 4.85 -16.83
N SER A 334 -1.70 4.07 -17.55
CA SER A 334 -1.20 2.74 -17.15
C SER A 334 0.33 2.65 -17.20
N SER A 335 1.03 3.79 -17.25
CA SER A 335 2.49 3.82 -17.34
C SER A 335 3.16 3.66 -15.97
N GLU A 336 4.26 2.94 -15.93
CA GLU A 336 5.13 2.85 -14.74
C GLU A 336 5.62 4.24 -14.28
N PHE A 337 5.82 5.16 -15.23
CA PHE A 337 6.27 6.51 -14.88
C PHE A 337 5.20 7.30 -14.12
N LYS A 338 3.94 7.19 -14.51
CA LYS A 338 2.82 7.76 -13.75
C LYS A 338 2.74 7.16 -12.35
N GLU A 339 2.87 5.85 -12.22
CA GLU A 339 2.87 5.19 -10.91
C GLU A 339 4.00 5.71 -9.99
N ILE A 340 5.19 6.02 -10.56
CA ILE A 340 6.27 6.63 -9.80
C ILE A 340 5.92 8.05 -9.37
N LEU A 341 5.33 8.87 -10.24
CA LEU A 341 4.94 10.24 -9.93
C LEU A 341 3.77 10.35 -8.95
N GLU A 342 2.90 9.34 -8.92
CA GLU A 342 1.78 9.26 -7.97
C GLU A 342 2.18 8.75 -6.58
N LYS A 343 3.47 8.42 -6.36
CA LYS A 343 3.96 8.10 -5.02
C LYS A 343 4.02 9.35 -4.15
N LYS A 344 4.00 9.13 -2.84
CA LYS A 344 4.27 10.19 -1.87
C LYS A 344 5.77 10.40 -1.74
N PHE A 345 6.23 11.63 -1.89
CA PHE A 345 7.63 12.00 -1.72
C PHE A 345 7.85 12.76 -0.43
N LEU A 346 8.98 12.51 0.24
CA LEU A 346 9.50 13.37 1.28
C LEU A 346 10.72 14.10 0.72
N PHE A 347 10.53 15.38 0.40
CA PHE A 347 11.62 16.26 -0.03
C PHE A 347 12.31 16.89 1.16
N ILE A 348 13.64 16.76 1.22
CA ILE A 348 14.50 17.36 2.23
C ILE A 348 15.40 18.35 1.51
N PHE A 349 15.18 19.63 1.74
CA PHE A 349 15.90 20.71 1.08
C PHE A 349 17.05 21.19 1.97
N PHE A 350 18.26 21.13 1.43
CA PHE A 350 19.43 21.78 1.97
C PHE A 350 19.80 22.95 1.06
N LYS A 351 20.16 24.08 1.65
CA LYS A 351 20.53 25.29 0.90
C LYS A 351 21.93 25.74 1.24
N TYR A 352 22.68 26.17 0.23
CA TYR A 352 23.99 26.79 0.40
C TYR A 352 23.82 28.24 0.91
N TYR A 353 24.62 28.57 1.94
CA TYR A 353 24.84 29.92 2.46
C TYR A 353 26.36 30.15 2.42
N GLY A 354 26.88 30.75 1.33
CA GLY A 354 28.27 30.68 0.99
C GLY A 354 28.67 29.23 0.71
N ASP A 355 29.66 28.73 1.43
CA ASP A 355 30.14 27.34 1.34
C ASP A 355 29.45 26.39 2.31
N GLU A 356 28.63 26.89 3.22
CA GLU A 356 27.91 26.07 4.20
C GLU A 356 26.58 25.57 3.66
N LEU A 357 26.32 24.29 3.86
CA LEU A 357 25.06 23.64 3.48
C LEU A 357 24.18 23.47 4.72
N LYS A 358 23.03 24.15 4.79
CA LYS A 358 22.10 24.14 5.93
C LYS A 358 20.78 23.45 5.57
N LEU A 359 20.16 22.78 6.54
CA LEU A 359 18.82 22.24 6.39
C LEU A 359 17.82 23.39 6.31
N GLU A 360 17.18 23.55 5.15
CA GLU A 360 16.28 24.68 4.87
C GLU A 360 14.83 24.32 5.14
N LYS A 361 14.37 23.20 4.60
CA LYS A 361 12.97 22.83 4.63
C LYS A 361 12.79 21.33 4.40
N VAL A 362 11.74 20.78 5.00
CA VAL A 362 11.27 19.42 4.69
C VAL A 362 9.79 19.50 4.33
N LYS A 363 9.38 18.79 3.28
CA LYS A 363 8.00 18.82 2.80
C LYS A 363 7.61 17.49 2.18
N PHE A 364 6.41 16.99 2.55
CA PHE A 364 5.74 15.98 1.74
C PHE A 364 5.17 16.62 0.47
N TRP A 365 5.24 15.87 -0.60
CA TRP A 365 4.65 16.20 -1.89
C TRP A 365 3.82 15.02 -2.40
N ASN A 366 2.61 15.37 -2.88
CA ASN A 366 1.61 14.44 -3.42
C ASN A 366 1.20 14.90 -4.81
#